data_5d369ed91d4129253dd32a0e74e4e001
#
_entry.id   5d369ed91d4129253dd32a0e74e4e001
#
_cell.length_a   1.000
_cell.length_b   1.000
_cell.length_c   1.000
_cell.angle_alpha   90.00
_cell.angle_beta   90.00
_cell.angle_gamma   90.00
#
_symmetry.space_group_name_H-M   'P 1'
#
loop_
_entity.id
_entity.type
_entity.pdbx_description
1 polymer ?
#
loop_
_entity_poly.entity_id
_entity_poly.type
_entity_poly.pdbx_seq_one_letter_code
_entity_poly.pdbx_strand_id
1 'polypeptide(L)'
;MPNMANHTLANRKVVILLLDSFGIGASPDAEEFGDQGADTLGHIVEKRSQQGKPLYLPNLNQKGLGQAAQAARKSPLAMPLDGNGQASVIDGMYGYCQEISRGKDTPSGHWELAGVPVLFDWHYFKKNPQASCFPDAFLTAWQSEAGLQDGVIDAGHASGTQVLKDHGVEHCLTKKPIIYTSADSVFQVAAHEEYFGLEELYRICHIAREVLNEQGLVVGRVIARPFTGESSESYQRSANRKDYSILPPKPTLLDHLKQAGGDVVSIGKIADIYAHQGITQSIKADGISGLFDATLEAYDQAQPNTLIFTNFVDFDAKYGHRRDVFGYAASLEYFDQRLPELNKRLDQDTIVIVAADHGCDPTWHGTDHTREYIPFLLWGLNIQPQFVGCRETFADIGQTIADYMGLMPLEVGASVFEKNKV
;
A
#
# COMPACT_ATOMS: atom_id res chain seq x y z
N MET A 1 21.04 19.87 -20.79
CA MET A 1 20.90 18.52 -20.22
C MET A 1 22.16 18.28 -19.43
N PRO A 2 22.09 18.10 -18.10
CA PRO A 2 23.28 17.75 -17.33
C PRO A 2 23.73 16.35 -17.75
N ASN A 3 25.02 16.17 -17.85
CA ASN A 3 25.74 14.96 -18.17
C ASN A 3 25.23 13.80 -17.29
N MET A 4 24.49 12.84 -17.86
CA MET A 4 24.22 11.58 -17.19
C MET A 4 25.56 10.84 -17.06
N ALA A 5 26.25 11.03 -15.95
CA ALA A 5 27.34 10.15 -15.58
C ALA A 5 26.77 8.72 -15.58
N ASN A 6 27.41 7.79 -16.29
CA ASN A 6 27.05 6.39 -16.32
C ASN A 6 27.17 5.83 -14.88
N HIS A 7 26.11 5.92 -14.10
CA HIS A 7 26.01 5.18 -12.85
C HIS A 7 25.84 3.71 -13.24
N THR A 8 26.81 2.91 -12.87
CA THR A 8 26.77 1.46 -13.09
C THR A 8 26.05 0.83 -11.89
N LEU A 9 24.94 0.16 -12.15
CA LEU A 9 24.24 -0.62 -11.12
C LEU A 9 25.19 -1.60 -10.41
N ALA A 10 24.95 -1.82 -9.13
CA ALA A 10 25.88 -2.54 -8.23
C ALA A 10 25.80 -4.07 -8.34
N ASN A 11 25.03 -4.60 -9.29
CA ASN A 11 24.75 -6.04 -9.44
C ASN A 11 24.11 -6.68 -8.19
N ARG A 12 23.22 -5.96 -7.54
CA ARG A 12 22.60 -6.35 -6.28
C ARG A 12 21.12 -6.67 -6.45
N LYS A 13 20.55 -7.35 -5.47
CA LYS A 13 19.12 -7.65 -5.40
C LYS A 13 18.52 -7.11 -4.11
N VAL A 14 17.25 -6.68 -4.19
CA VAL A 14 16.50 -6.22 -3.03
C VAL A 14 15.15 -6.93 -3.02
N VAL A 15 14.73 -7.41 -1.85
CA VAL A 15 13.39 -7.95 -1.63
C VAL A 15 12.69 -7.09 -0.58
N ILE A 16 11.58 -6.45 -0.95
CA ILE A 16 10.71 -5.76 -0.01
C ILE A 16 9.52 -6.67 0.29
N LEU A 17 9.34 -7.01 1.55
CA LEU A 17 8.18 -7.69 2.10
C LEU A 17 7.34 -6.64 2.83
N LEU A 18 6.40 -6.01 2.13
CA LEU A 18 5.56 -4.97 2.70
C LEU A 18 4.34 -5.61 3.36
N LEU A 19 4.27 -5.50 4.69
CA LEU A 19 3.13 -5.93 5.49
C LEU A 19 2.11 -4.79 5.50
N ASP A 20 1.15 -4.81 4.58
CA ASP A 20 0.15 -3.77 4.41
C ASP A 20 -0.56 -3.47 5.75
N SER A 21 -0.57 -2.21 6.16
CA SER A 21 -1.17 -1.74 7.41
C SER A 21 -0.48 -2.16 8.74
N PHE A 22 0.78 -2.58 8.71
CA PHE A 22 1.48 -3.06 9.91
C PHE A 22 2.17 -1.93 10.69
N GLY A 23 1.37 -1.14 11.42
CA GLY A 23 1.87 -0.11 12.34
C GLY A 23 2.47 -0.68 13.64
N ILE A 24 3.33 0.11 14.29
CA ILE A 24 4.02 -0.25 15.55
C ILE A 24 3.97 0.85 16.60
N GLY A 25 2.91 1.64 16.62
CA GLY A 25 2.64 2.70 17.58
C GLY A 25 2.36 4.05 16.93
N ALA A 26 1.53 4.87 17.57
CA ALA A 26 1.09 6.16 17.07
C ALA A 26 2.24 7.10 16.70
N SER A 27 2.18 7.70 15.52
CA SER A 27 3.09 8.77 15.09
C SER A 27 2.88 10.05 15.92
N PRO A 28 3.85 10.99 15.94
CA PRO A 28 3.72 12.23 16.67
C PRO A 28 2.52 13.10 16.24
N ASP A 29 2.13 13.01 14.99
CA ASP A 29 1.01 13.72 14.36
C ASP A 29 -0.31 12.92 14.35
N ALA A 30 -0.36 11.77 15.02
CA ALA A 30 -1.54 10.90 15.04
C ALA A 30 -2.80 11.60 15.58
N GLU A 31 -2.64 12.59 16.48
CA GLU A 31 -3.75 13.40 16.99
C GLU A 31 -4.47 14.16 15.88
N GLU A 32 -3.76 14.64 14.87
CA GLU A 32 -4.35 15.36 13.73
C GLU A 32 -5.28 14.48 12.89
N PHE A 33 -5.06 13.16 12.95
CA PHE A 33 -5.85 12.14 12.27
C PHE A 33 -6.89 11.46 13.16
N GLY A 34 -6.97 11.83 14.46
CA GLY A 34 -7.82 11.16 15.44
C GLY A 34 -7.32 9.78 15.88
N ASP A 35 -6.04 9.51 15.69
CA ASP A 35 -5.42 8.19 15.90
C ASP A 35 -4.45 8.17 17.09
N GLN A 36 -4.55 9.16 17.99
CA GLN A 36 -3.71 9.22 19.18
C GLN A 36 -3.89 7.97 20.04
N GLY A 37 -2.84 7.18 20.18
CA GLY A 37 -2.85 5.92 20.92
C GLY A 37 -3.08 4.66 20.09
N ALA A 38 -3.26 4.78 18.77
CA ALA A 38 -3.29 3.63 17.88
C ALA A 38 -1.95 2.87 17.93
N ASP A 39 -2.01 1.55 17.93
CA ASP A 39 -0.83 0.69 18.02
C ASP A 39 -1.16 -0.71 17.50
N THR A 40 -1.11 -0.89 16.19
CA THR A 40 -1.51 -2.13 15.53
C THR A 40 -0.82 -3.35 16.15
N LEU A 41 0.51 -3.37 16.19
CA LEU A 41 1.23 -4.50 16.78
C LEU A 41 1.00 -4.61 18.30
N GLY A 42 1.10 -3.49 19.02
CA GLY A 42 0.96 -3.50 20.48
C GLY A 42 -0.38 -4.02 20.95
N HIS A 43 -1.47 -3.56 20.34
CA HIS A 43 -2.81 -4.02 20.70
C HIS A 43 -3.08 -5.48 20.31
N ILE A 44 -2.52 -5.95 19.17
CA ILE A 44 -2.56 -7.38 18.82
C ILE A 44 -1.85 -8.21 19.89
N VAL A 45 -0.66 -7.80 20.31
CA VAL A 45 0.11 -8.48 21.39
C VAL A 45 -0.68 -8.53 22.69
N GLU A 46 -1.27 -7.41 23.09
CA GLU A 46 -2.08 -7.32 24.31
C GLU A 46 -3.29 -8.25 24.28
N LYS A 47 -4.06 -8.22 23.17
CA LYS A 47 -5.25 -9.08 23.00
C LYS A 47 -4.90 -10.56 23.00
N ARG A 48 -3.81 -10.96 22.36
CA ARG A 48 -3.31 -12.33 22.34
C ARG A 48 -2.88 -12.78 23.75
N SER A 49 -2.16 -11.93 24.48
CA SER A 49 -1.73 -12.19 25.85
C SER A 49 -2.90 -12.35 26.81
N GLN A 50 -3.95 -11.52 26.69
CA GLN A 50 -5.18 -11.62 27.47
C GLN A 50 -5.90 -12.96 27.28
N GLN A 51 -5.74 -13.60 26.14
CA GLN A 51 -6.28 -14.94 25.88
C GLN A 51 -5.37 -16.11 26.31
N GLY A 52 -4.22 -15.82 26.88
CA GLY A 52 -3.24 -16.86 27.25
C GLY A 52 -2.53 -17.47 26.02
N LYS A 53 -2.58 -16.82 24.87
CA LYS A 53 -1.94 -17.22 23.60
C LYS A 53 -1.07 -16.07 23.09
N PRO A 54 0.06 -15.75 23.71
CA PRO A 54 0.90 -14.63 23.32
C PRO A 54 1.34 -14.75 21.85
N LEU A 55 1.41 -13.62 21.17
CA LEU A 55 1.87 -13.55 19.76
C LEU A 55 3.34 -13.98 19.69
N TYR A 56 3.66 -14.92 18.80
CA TYR A 56 4.98 -15.51 18.71
C TYR A 56 5.59 -15.30 17.31
N LEU A 57 6.56 -14.37 17.21
CA LEU A 57 7.22 -13.96 15.96
C LEU A 57 8.75 -14.06 16.09
N PRO A 58 9.33 -15.28 16.27
CA PRO A 58 10.74 -15.44 16.57
C PRO A 58 11.67 -14.95 15.45
N ASN A 59 11.28 -15.13 14.18
CA ASN A 59 12.11 -14.73 13.05
C ASN A 59 12.13 -13.20 12.87
N LEU A 60 10.99 -12.52 12.96
CA LEU A 60 10.92 -11.06 12.93
C LEU A 60 11.59 -10.43 14.17
N ASN A 61 11.48 -11.05 15.35
CA ASN A 61 12.20 -10.59 16.53
C ASN A 61 13.71 -10.73 16.40
N GLN A 62 14.20 -11.75 15.71
CA GLN A 62 15.61 -11.88 15.38
C GLN A 62 16.06 -10.76 14.42
N LYS A 63 15.14 -10.15 13.63
CA LYS A 63 15.42 -8.97 12.79
C LYS A 63 15.19 -7.66 13.54
N GLY A 64 14.82 -7.69 14.83
CA GLY A 64 14.70 -6.52 15.70
C GLY A 64 13.30 -5.91 15.80
N LEU A 65 12.24 -6.61 15.36
CA LEU A 65 10.87 -6.09 15.40
C LEU A 65 10.45 -5.63 16.80
N GLY A 66 10.65 -6.49 17.82
CA GLY A 66 10.26 -6.15 19.18
C GLY A 66 10.97 -4.91 19.72
N GLN A 67 12.25 -4.75 19.42
CA GLN A 67 13.05 -3.58 19.82
C GLN A 67 12.64 -2.31 19.05
N ALA A 68 12.38 -2.42 17.75
CA ALA A 68 11.87 -1.32 16.94
C ALA A 68 10.53 -0.82 17.48
N ALA A 69 9.59 -1.73 17.75
CA ALA A 69 8.27 -1.40 18.28
C ALA A 69 8.36 -0.78 19.70
N GLN A 70 9.20 -1.31 20.60
CA GLN A 70 9.40 -0.70 21.92
C GLN A 70 9.97 0.70 21.84
N ALA A 71 10.90 0.95 20.91
CA ALA A 71 11.48 2.27 20.69
C ALA A 71 10.44 3.25 20.11
N ALA A 72 9.63 2.82 19.14
CA ALA A 72 8.59 3.63 18.51
C ALA A 72 7.51 4.05 19.54
N ARG A 73 6.96 3.11 20.26
CA ARG A 73 5.90 3.34 21.24
C ARG A 73 6.38 3.91 22.59
N LYS A 74 7.69 3.96 22.81
CA LYS A 74 8.33 4.40 24.07
C LYS A 74 7.83 3.66 25.32
N SER A 75 7.40 2.43 25.16
CA SER A 75 6.87 1.58 26.22
C SER A 75 7.20 0.11 25.97
N PRO A 76 7.30 -0.72 27.03
CA PRO A 76 7.55 -2.15 26.88
C PRO A 76 6.50 -2.83 26.00
N LEU A 77 6.94 -3.80 25.21
CA LEU A 77 6.07 -4.69 24.43
C LEU A 77 6.26 -6.12 24.95
N ALA A 78 5.20 -6.70 25.47
CA ALA A 78 5.21 -8.05 26.06
C ALA A 78 5.15 -9.12 24.96
N MET A 79 6.11 -9.11 24.03
CA MET A 79 6.27 -10.22 23.09
C MET A 79 7.12 -11.32 23.73
N PRO A 80 6.75 -12.60 23.52
CA PRO A 80 7.62 -13.69 23.92
C PRO A 80 8.98 -13.54 23.26
N LEU A 81 10.00 -13.72 24.06
CA LEU A 81 11.37 -13.90 23.61
C LEU A 81 11.45 -15.20 22.77
N ASP A 82 12.61 -15.72 22.50
CA ASP A 82 12.75 -17.02 21.84
C ASP A 82 12.00 -18.14 22.61
N GLY A 83 11.86 -19.32 22.00
CA GLY A 83 11.19 -20.47 22.61
C GLY A 83 11.81 -20.95 23.94
N ASN A 84 12.97 -20.39 24.36
CA ASN A 84 13.68 -20.69 25.59
C ASN A 84 13.60 -19.53 26.61
N GLY A 85 12.86 -18.45 26.29
CA GLY A 85 12.74 -17.26 27.15
C GLY A 85 13.98 -16.37 27.17
N GLN A 86 14.90 -16.53 26.22
CA GLN A 86 16.07 -15.67 26.02
C GLN A 86 15.81 -14.59 24.97
N ALA A 87 16.46 -13.45 25.10
CA ALA A 87 16.41 -12.42 24.08
C ALA A 87 17.07 -12.94 22.79
N SER A 88 16.36 -12.87 21.67
CA SER A 88 16.92 -13.22 20.36
C SER A 88 18.17 -12.37 20.08
N VAL A 89 19.23 -13.02 19.61
CA VAL A 89 20.37 -12.27 19.05
C VAL A 89 19.92 -11.64 17.75
N ILE A 90 19.95 -10.31 17.69
CA ILE A 90 19.55 -9.59 16.50
C ILE A 90 20.62 -9.75 15.43
N ASP A 91 20.21 -10.06 14.21
CA ASP A 91 21.08 -10.30 13.06
C ASP A 91 20.79 -9.41 11.85
N GLY A 92 20.13 -8.25 12.07
CA GLY A 92 19.84 -7.28 11.04
C GLY A 92 19.89 -5.83 11.54
N MET A 93 19.78 -4.87 10.63
CA MET A 93 19.51 -3.48 10.97
C MET A 93 18.04 -3.32 11.28
N TYR A 94 17.70 -2.53 12.29
CA TYR A 94 16.32 -2.32 12.71
C TYR A 94 16.10 -0.90 13.22
N GLY A 95 14.92 -0.41 12.97
CA GLY A 95 14.44 0.90 13.41
C GLY A 95 12.97 1.05 13.06
N TYR A 96 12.51 2.27 13.01
CA TYR A 96 11.15 2.61 12.66
C TYR A 96 11.11 3.93 11.91
N CYS A 97 10.09 4.10 11.04
CA CYS A 97 9.96 5.29 10.22
C CYS A 97 8.68 6.04 10.58
N GLN A 98 8.78 7.38 10.53
CA GLN A 98 7.65 8.29 10.58
C GLN A 98 7.21 8.64 9.16
N GLU A 99 5.92 8.78 8.92
CA GLU A 99 5.37 9.28 7.67
C GLU A 99 5.35 10.82 7.65
N ILE A 100 5.74 11.43 6.52
CA ILE A 100 5.59 12.88 6.29
C ILE A 100 4.51 13.22 5.27
N SER A 101 3.98 12.22 4.56
CA SER A 101 2.84 12.41 3.68
C SER A 101 1.62 12.91 4.46
N ARG A 102 0.78 13.75 3.81
CA ARG A 102 -0.43 14.30 4.42
C ARG A 102 -1.61 13.33 4.51
N GLY A 103 -1.51 12.17 3.87
CA GLY A 103 -2.46 11.07 3.95
C GLY A 103 -1.99 9.98 4.91
N LYS A 104 -2.88 9.03 5.19
CA LYS A 104 -2.59 7.75 5.86
C LYS A 104 -3.16 6.59 5.03
N ASP A 105 -3.24 6.81 3.73
CA ASP A 105 -3.78 5.87 2.76
C ASP A 105 -2.66 5.11 2.06
N THR A 106 -2.99 3.96 1.48
CA THR A 106 -2.04 3.07 0.80
C THR A 106 -1.15 3.78 -0.24
N PRO A 107 -1.67 4.66 -1.15
CA PRO A 107 -0.80 5.40 -2.05
C PRO A 107 0.19 6.32 -1.34
N SER A 108 -0.24 7.03 -0.30
CA SER A 108 0.62 7.96 0.45
C SER A 108 1.84 7.25 1.03
N GLY A 109 1.63 6.14 1.75
CA GLY A 109 2.72 5.38 2.36
C GLY A 109 3.63 4.71 1.33
N HIS A 110 3.05 4.05 0.30
CA HIS A 110 3.84 3.38 -0.74
C HIS A 110 4.69 4.35 -1.56
N TRP A 111 4.13 5.50 -1.98
CA TRP A 111 4.88 6.46 -2.78
C TRP A 111 5.98 7.12 -1.96
N GLU A 112 5.70 7.45 -0.68
CA GLU A 112 6.72 7.97 0.22
C GLU A 112 7.85 6.96 0.41
N LEU A 113 7.53 5.68 0.66
CA LEU A 113 8.53 4.61 0.76
C LEU A 113 9.42 4.56 -0.49
N ALA A 114 8.88 4.85 -1.67
CA ALA A 114 9.62 4.89 -2.93
C ALA A 114 10.25 6.28 -3.24
N GLY A 115 10.36 7.18 -2.25
CA GLY A 115 11.05 8.47 -2.35
C GLY A 115 10.17 9.64 -2.79
N VAL A 116 8.85 9.48 -2.87
CA VAL A 116 7.92 10.51 -3.34
C VAL A 116 6.80 10.73 -2.31
N PRO A 117 7.04 11.47 -1.22
CA PRO A 117 6.02 11.77 -0.23
C PRO A 117 4.87 12.59 -0.83
N VAL A 118 3.65 12.33 -0.36
CA VAL A 118 2.43 13.02 -0.76
C VAL A 118 2.27 14.27 0.11
N LEU A 119 2.76 15.40 -0.39
CA LEU A 119 2.74 16.70 0.32
C LEU A 119 1.57 17.59 -0.11
N PHE A 120 0.60 17.05 -0.82
CA PHE A 120 -0.63 17.71 -1.25
C PHE A 120 -1.83 17.04 -0.58
N ASP A 121 -2.97 17.77 -0.56
CA ASP A 121 -4.20 17.23 0.00
C ASP A 121 -4.96 16.44 -1.07
N TRP A 122 -5.42 15.24 -0.71
CA TRP A 122 -6.34 14.48 -1.54
C TRP A 122 -7.69 15.21 -1.65
N HIS A 123 -8.29 15.17 -2.83
CA HIS A 123 -9.64 15.67 -3.02
C HIS A 123 -10.66 14.61 -2.57
N TYR A 124 -11.46 14.95 -1.56
CA TYR A 124 -12.57 14.13 -1.10
C TYR A 124 -13.89 14.76 -1.51
N PHE A 125 -14.77 13.98 -2.11
CA PHE A 125 -16.12 14.43 -2.42
C PHE A 125 -16.95 14.45 -1.13
N LYS A 126 -17.14 15.62 -0.53
CA LYS A 126 -17.85 15.77 0.74
C LYS A 126 -19.36 15.59 0.53
N LYS A 127 -20.03 14.91 1.49
CA LYS A 127 -21.50 14.77 1.46
C LYS A 127 -22.18 16.15 1.36
N ASN A 128 -23.08 16.29 0.40
CA ASN A 128 -23.91 17.47 0.25
C ASN A 128 -25.38 17.03 0.22
N PRO A 129 -26.18 17.27 1.28
CA PRO A 129 -27.58 16.84 1.32
C PRO A 129 -28.50 17.59 0.34
N GLN A 130 -28.04 18.70 -0.24
CA GLN A 130 -28.85 19.60 -1.08
C GLN A 130 -28.46 19.58 -2.57
N ALA A 131 -27.34 18.97 -2.92
CA ALA A 131 -26.81 18.91 -4.29
C ALA A 131 -25.90 17.71 -4.49
N SER A 132 -25.41 17.51 -5.72
CA SER A 132 -24.35 16.56 -5.98
C SER A 132 -23.13 16.77 -5.06
N CYS A 133 -22.48 15.70 -4.65
CA CYS A 133 -21.19 15.79 -3.97
C CYS A 133 -20.03 16.02 -4.95
N PHE A 134 -20.26 15.84 -6.25
CA PHE A 134 -19.26 16.04 -7.30
C PHE A 134 -19.32 17.48 -7.82
N PRO A 135 -18.16 18.13 -8.09
CA PRO A 135 -18.16 19.49 -8.65
C PRO A 135 -18.86 19.57 -10.01
N ASP A 136 -19.75 20.53 -10.19
CA ASP A 136 -20.49 20.73 -11.44
C ASP A 136 -19.56 20.91 -12.66
N ALA A 137 -18.44 21.63 -12.49
CA ALA A 137 -17.45 21.82 -13.53
C ALA A 137 -16.86 20.50 -13.99
N PHE A 138 -16.56 19.59 -13.06
CA PHE A 138 -16.06 18.26 -13.37
C PHE A 138 -17.11 17.42 -14.12
N LEU A 139 -18.31 17.34 -13.59
CA LEU A 139 -19.39 16.56 -14.22
C LEU A 139 -19.71 17.07 -15.64
N THR A 140 -19.77 18.38 -15.81
CA THR A 140 -20.06 19.00 -17.13
C THR A 140 -18.95 18.66 -18.14
N ALA A 141 -17.70 18.84 -17.79
CA ALA A 141 -16.57 18.53 -18.67
C ALA A 141 -16.53 17.04 -19.01
N TRP A 142 -16.58 16.18 -17.98
CA TRP A 142 -16.56 14.74 -18.17
C TRP A 142 -17.71 14.22 -19.04
N GLN A 143 -18.95 14.65 -18.79
CA GLN A 143 -20.11 14.24 -19.61
C GLN A 143 -19.97 14.69 -21.05
N SER A 144 -19.46 15.91 -21.28
CA SER A 144 -19.20 16.44 -22.62
C SER A 144 -18.16 15.61 -23.37
N GLU A 145 -16.99 15.36 -22.77
CA GLU A 145 -15.89 14.64 -23.39
C GLU A 145 -16.18 13.14 -23.56
N ALA A 146 -16.89 12.56 -22.59
CA ALA A 146 -17.33 11.17 -22.65
C ALA A 146 -18.52 10.94 -23.59
N GLY A 147 -19.17 12.01 -24.07
CA GLY A 147 -20.35 11.91 -24.95
C GLY A 147 -21.61 11.43 -24.22
N LEU A 148 -21.72 11.66 -22.91
CA LEU A 148 -22.85 11.27 -22.08
C LEU A 148 -23.99 12.30 -22.13
N GLN A 149 -24.58 12.48 -23.33
CA GLN A 149 -25.59 13.51 -23.58
C GLN A 149 -26.86 13.34 -22.75
N ASP A 150 -27.22 12.10 -22.43
CA ASP A 150 -28.39 11.79 -21.61
C ASP A 150 -28.15 11.96 -20.10
N GLY A 151 -26.92 12.33 -19.71
CA GLY A 151 -26.50 12.53 -18.32
C GLY A 151 -26.12 11.25 -17.61
N VAL A 152 -26.11 11.30 -16.30
CA VAL A 152 -25.69 10.23 -15.39
C VAL A 152 -26.72 10.01 -14.28
N ILE A 153 -26.64 8.89 -13.58
CA ILE A 153 -27.38 8.62 -12.33
C ILE A 153 -26.42 8.93 -11.17
N ASP A 154 -26.65 10.02 -10.48
CA ASP A 154 -25.82 10.44 -9.33
C ASP A 154 -26.36 9.84 -8.04
N ALA A 155 -25.68 8.83 -7.52
CA ALA A 155 -25.99 8.17 -6.27
C ALA A 155 -25.22 8.77 -5.06
N GLY A 156 -24.36 9.76 -5.29
CA GLY A 156 -23.61 10.44 -4.22
C GLY A 156 -22.75 9.48 -3.38
N HIS A 157 -22.83 9.61 -2.06
CA HIS A 157 -22.17 8.69 -1.13
C HIS A 157 -23.01 7.40 -0.96
N ALA A 158 -22.55 6.30 -1.51
CA ALA A 158 -23.29 5.06 -1.50
C ALA A 158 -22.41 3.81 -1.34
N SER A 159 -22.99 2.75 -0.78
CA SER A 159 -22.41 1.42 -0.82
C SER A 159 -22.52 0.85 -2.23
N GLY A 160 -21.41 0.35 -2.77
CA GLY A 160 -21.43 -0.13 -4.15
C GLY A 160 -22.22 -1.41 -4.42
N THR A 161 -22.73 -2.11 -3.39
CA THR A 161 -23.73 -3.19 -3.55
C THR A 161 -25.15 -2.63 -3.49
N GLN A 162 -25.36 -1.63 -2.65
CA GLN A 162 -26.67 -0.99 -2.53
C GLN A 162 -27.00 -0.17 -3.79
N VAL A 163 -26.02 0.54 -4.34
CA VAL A 163 -26.15 1.31 -5.59
C VAL A 163 -26.74 0.48 -6.75
N LEU A 164 -26.31 -0.78 -6.87
CA LEU A 164 -26.83 -1.65 -7.93
C LEU A 164 -28.30 -2.01 -7.74
N LYS A 165 -28.71 -2.24 -6.49
CA LYS A 165 -30.11 -2.53 -6.16
C LYS A 165 -31.02 -1.33 -6.41
N ASP A 166 -30.56 -0.14 -6.03
CA ASP A 166 -31.35 1.08 -6.08
C ASP A 166 -31.45 1.66 -7.50
N HIS A 167 -30.37 1.57 -8.29
CA HIS A 167 -30.24 2.27 -9.56
C HIS A 167 -30.00 1.36 -10.78
N GLY A 168 -29.75 0.05 -10.57
CA GLY A 168 -29.39 -0.85 -11.67
C GLY A 168 -30.50 -0.98 -12.73
N VAL A 169 -31.78 -1.00 -12.33
CA VAL A 169 -32.91 -1.06 -13.28
C VAL A 169 -32.98 0.22 -14.11
N GLU A 170 -32.90 1.39 -13.49
CA GLU A 170 -32.88 2.68 -14.21
C GLU A 170 -31.71 2.74 -15.19
N HIS A 171 -30.52 2.32 -14.74
CA HIS A 171 -29.33 2.26 -15.60
C HIS A 171 -29.55 1.39 -16.84
N CYS A 172 -30.08 0.15 -16.67
CA CYS A 172 -30.31 -0.76 -17.79
C CYS A 172 -31.32 -0.21 -18.80
N LEU A 173 -32.34 0.52 -18.33
CA LEU A 173 -33.34 1.14 -19.18
C LEU A 173 -32.85 2.40 -19.90
N THR A 174 -32.11 3.26 -19.21
CA THR A 174 -31.69 4.56 -19.72
C THR A 174 -30.29 4.58 -20.31
N LYS A 175 -29.47 3.57 -20.02
CA LYS A 175 -28.02 3.49 -20.30
C LYS A 175 -27.20 4.63 -19.67
N LYS A 176 -27.73 5.36 -18.70
CA LYS A 176 -26.98 6.36 -17.93
C LYS A 176 -26.05 5.66 -16.94
N PRO A 177 -24.73 5.89 -16.97
CA PRO A 177 -23.85 5.28 -15.97
C PRO A 177 -24.18 5.79 -14.57
N ILE A 178 -24.00 4.93 -13.56
CA ILE A 178 -24.23 5.27 -12.15
C ILE A 178 -22.92 5.77 -11.56
N ILE A 179 -22.91 7.01 -11.05
CA ILE A 179 -21.74 7.58 -10.36
C ILE A 179 -21.97 7.62 -8.86
N TYR A 180 -20.93 7.33 -8.10
CA TYR A 180 -20.95 7.37 -6.64
C TYR A 180 -19.55 7.47 -6.04
N THR A 181 -19.48 7.79 -4.75
CA THR A 181 -18.24 7.84 -3.98
C THR A 181 -18.41 7.14 -2.64
N SER A 182 -17.31 6.99 -1.89
CA SER A 182 -17.25 6.51 -0.51
C SER A 182 -16.51 7.51 0.38
N ALA A 183 -16.03 7.07 1.53
CA ALA A 183 -15.21 7.91 2.41
C ALA A 183 -13.82 8.19 1.84
N ASP A 184 -13.33 7.32 0.93
CA ASP A 184 -12.03 7.47 0.29
C ASP A 184 -12.04 8.56 -0.80
N SER A 185 -10.85 8.98 -1.24
CA SER A 185 -10.68 9.85 -2.42
C SER A 185 -10.89 9.04 -3.72
N VAL A 186 -12.15 8.75 -4.05
CA VAL A 186 -12.50 7.92 -5.20
C VAL A 186 -13.70 8.47 -5.96
N PHE A 187 -13.66 8.34 -7.30
CA PHE A 187 -14.79 8.51 -8.21
C PHE A 187 -15.12 7.15 -8.81
N GLN A 188 -16.31 6.63 -8.56
CA GLN A 188 -16.71 5.31 -8.99
C GLN A 188 -17.83 5.36 -10.02
N VAL A 189 -17.71 4.60 -11.08
CA VAL A 189 -18.68 4.50 -12.16
C VAL A 189 -19.14 3.05 -12.29
N ALA A 190 -20.41 2.78 -12.02
CA ALA A 190 -20.99 1.46 -12.22
C ALA A 190 -21.82 1.41 -13.52
N ALA A 191 -21.64 0.33 -14.28
CA ALA A 191 -22.42 0.07 -15.48
C ALA A 191 -22.56 -1.44 -15.75
N HIS A 192 -23.67 -1.83 -16.37
CA HIS A 192 -23.95 -3.22 -16.73
C HIS A 192 -23.14 -3.64 -17.96
N GLU A 193 -22.47 -4.79 -17.91
CA GLU A 193 -21.56 -5.24 -18.95
C GLU A 193 -22.23 -5.40 -20.32
N GLU A 194 -23.45 -5.91 -20.36
CA GLU A 194 -24.16 -6.17 -21.63
C GLU A 194 -24.93 -4.94 -22.12
N TYR A 195 -25.64 -4.22 -21.22
CA TYR A 195 -26.51 -3.11 -21.62
C TYR A 195 -25.77 -1.82 -21.92
N PHE A 196 -24.65 -1.58 -21.25
CA PHE A 196 -23.81 -0.40 -21.45
C PHE A 196 -22.54 -0.74 -22.26
N GLY A 197 -21.96 -1.88 -21.98
CA GLY A 197 -20.70 -2.33 -22.58
C GLY A 197 -19.50 -2.11 -21.68
N LEU A 198 -18.70 -3.16 -21.54
CA LEU A 198 -17.50 -3.12 -20.66
C LEU A 198 -16.45 -2.14 -21.18
N GLU A 199 -16.14 -2.16 -22.47
CA GLU A 199 -15.16 -1.26 -23.09
C GLU A 199 -15.60 0.21 -22.99
N GLU A 200 -16.91 0.48 -23.12
CA GLU A 200 -17.46 1.82 -22.98
C GLU A 200 -17.33 2.32 -21.53
N LEU A 201 -17.60 1.46 -20.53
CA LEU A 201 -17.34 1.78 -19.15
C LEU A 201 -15.87 2.14 -18.90
N TYR A 202 -14.94 1.38 -19.48
CA TYR A 202 -13.52 1.66 -19.35
C TYR A 202 -13.13 2.99 -20.02
N ARG A 203 -13.67 3.27 -21.21
CA ARG A 203 -13.44 4.51 -21.93
C ARG A 203 -13.88 5.74 -21.11
N ILE A 204 -15.10 5.75 -20.59
CA ILE A 204 -15.61 6.89 -19.82
C ILE A 204 -14.88 7.06 -18.47
N CYS A 205 -14.42 5.98 -17.84
CA CYS A 205 -13.59 6.06 -16.63
C CYS A 205 -12.20 6.64 -16.94
N HIS A 206 -11.61 6.29 -18.08
CA HIS A 206 -10.34 6.88 -18.51
C HIS A 206 -10.46 8.38 -18.73
N ILE A 207 -11.49 8.82 -19.44
CA ILE A 207 -11.79 10.25 -19.64
C ILE A 207 -12.02 10.96 -18.30
N ALA A 208 -12.75 10.32 -17.36
CA ALA A 208 -12.93 10.90 -16.02
C ALA A 208 -11.57 11.14 -15.33
N ARG A 209 -10.60 10.21 -15.46
CA ARG A 209 -9.26 10.38 -14.91
C ARG A 209 -8.53 11.56 -15.52
N GLU A 210 -8.63 11.71 -16.85
CA GLU A 210 -8.00 12.82 -17.58
C GLU A 210 -8.60 14.17 -17.16
N VAL A 211 -9.92 14.30 -17.14
CA VAL A 211 -10.61 15.54 -16.74
C VAL A 211 -10.31 15.92 -15.28
N LEU A 212 -10.27 14.95 -14.35
CA LEU A 212 -9.87 15.22 -12.96
C LEU A 212 -8.46 15.77 -12.88
N ASN A 213 -7.52 15.21 -13.66
CA ASN A 213 -6.14 15.69 -13.70
C ASN A 213 -6.05 17.11 -14.28
N GLU A 214 -6.74 17.40 -15.40
CA GLU A 214 -6.76 18.71 -16.04
C GLU A 214 -7.33 19.80 -15.14
N GLN A 215 -8.33 19.45 -14.33
CA GLN A 215 -8.93 20.39 -13.37
C GLN A 215 -8.14 20.49 -12.05
N GLY A 216 -7.03 19.76 -11.88
CA GLY A 216 -6.25 19.74 -10.66
C GLY A 216 -6.98 19.13 -9.46
N LEU A 217 -8.01 18.33 -9.71
CA LEU A 217 -8.73 17.58 -8.67
C LEU A 217 -7.96 16.28 -8.36
N VAL A 218 -7.19 16.29 -7.30
CA VAL A 218 -6.31 15.19 -6.91
C VAL A 218 -7.13 14.06 -6.27
N VAL A 219 -7.90 13.35 -7.09
CA VAL A 219 -8.69 12.18 -6.69
C VAL A 219 -7.83 10.94 -6.83
N GLY A 220 -7.71 10.15 -5.77
CA GLY A 220 -6.81 9.00 -5.73
C GLY A 220 -7.11 7.96 -6.81
N ARG A 221 -8.38 7.60 -7.03
CA ARG A 221 -8.76 6.59 -8.02
C ARG A 221 -10.07 6.94 -8.73
N VAL A 222 -10.12 6.69 -10.03
CA VAL A 222 -11.37 6.47 -10.76
C VAL A 222 -11.56 4.97 -10.90
N ILE A 223 -12.73 4.46 -10.54
CA ILE A 223 -12.96 3.00 -10.48
C ILE A 223 -14.11 2.62 -11.41
N ALA A 224 -13.81 1.83 -12.43
CA ALA A 224 -14.82 1.13 -13.21
C ALA A 224 -15.39 -0.04 -12.41
N ARG A 225 -16.70 -0.05 -12.21
CA ARG A 225 -17.44 -1.05 -11.43
C ARG A 225 -18.46 -1.77 -12.31
N PRO A 226 -18.02 -2.66 -13.20
CA PRO A 226 -18.96 -3.43 -14.02
C PRO A 226 -19.78 -4.37 -13.17
N PHE A 227 -21.02 -4.62 -13.61
CA PHE A 227 -21.93 -5.55 -12.97
C PHE A 227 -22.74 -6.35 -13.99
N THR A 228 -23.30 -7.46 -13.56
CA THR A 228 -24.14 -8.38 -14.35
C THR A 228 -25.41 -8.71 -13.56
N GLY A 229 -26.38 -9.39 -14.20
CA GLY A 229 -27.64 -9.80 -13.61
C GLY A 229 -28.83 -9.24 -14.39
N GLU A 230 -30.05 -9.74 -14.12
CA GLU A 230 -31.25 -9.39 -14.87
C GLU A 230 -32.23 -8.52 -14.07
N SER A 231 -32.07 -8.45 -12.76
CA SER A 231 -32.96 -7.71 -11.85
C SER A 231 -32.25 -7.19 -10.63
N SER A 232 -32.89 -6.31 -9.87
CA SER A 232 -32.37 -5.73 -8.61
C SER A 232 -31.89 -6.78 -7.59
N GLU A 233 -32.50 -7.95 -7.61
CA GLU A 233 -32.18 -9.06 -6.70
C GLU A 233 -30.98 -9.88 -7.18
N SER A 234 -30.71 -9.88 -8.50
CA SER A 234 -29.61 -10.65 -9.11
C SER A 234 -28.40 -9.82 -9.51
N TYR A 235 -28.47 -8.48 -9.45
CA TYR A 235 -27.34 -7.64 -9.79
C TYR A 235 -26.16 -7.89 -8.85
N GLN A 236 -25.01 -8.20 -9.45
CA GLN A 236 -23.78 -8.47 -8.75
C GLN A 236 -22.57 -7.86 -9.50
N ARG A 237 -21.59 -7.41 -8.74
CA ARG A 237 -20.33 -6.93 -9.31
C ARG A 237 -19.61 -8.06 -10.02
N SER A 238 -19.11 -7.80 -11.21
CA SER A 238 -18.25 -8.75 -11.92
C SER A 238 -16.79 -8.65 -11.48
N ALA A 239 -15.99 -9.59 -11.95
CA ALA A 239 -14.54 -9.59 -11.72
C ALA A 239 -13.79 -8.56 -12.60
N ASN A 240 -14.46 -7.94 -13.58
CA ASN A 240 -13.88 -7.01 -14.55
C ASN A 240 -13.72 -5.57 -14.01
N ARG A 241 -13.54 -5.42 -12.69
CA ARG A 241 -13.19 -4.12 -12.08
C ARG A 241 -11.86 -3.64 -12.63
N LYS A 242 -11.81 -2.32 -12.93
CA LYS A 242 -10.56 -1.66 -13.32
C LYS A 242 -10.42 -0.33 -12.59
N ASP A 243 -9.25 -0.14 -11.99
CA ASP A 243 -8.92 1.08 -11.27
C ASP A 243 -7.98 1.94 -12.13
N TYR A 244 -8.30 3.22 -12.25
CA TYR A 244 -7.48 4.25 -12.87
C TYR A 244 -6.92 5.12 -11.76
N SER A 245 -5.81 4.67 -11.19
CA SER A 245 -5.12 5.38 -10.12
C SER A 245 -4.44 6.64 -10.66
N ILE A 246 -4.35 7.67 -9.83
CA ILE A 246 -3.48 8.81 -10.12
C ILE A 246 -2.03 8.33 -10.09
N LEU A 247 -1.20 8.93 -10.94
CA LEU A 247 0.23 8.63 -10.96
C LEU A 247 0.95 9.30 -9.79
N PRO A 248 2.04 8.72 -9.27
CA PRO A 248 2.96 9.45 -8.41
C PRO A 248 3.36 10.78 -9.06
N PRO A 249 3.42 11.89 -8.30
CA PRO A 249 3.66 13.22 -8.88
C PRO A 249 5.09 13.42 -9.42
N LYS A 250 5.99 12.49 -9.12
CA LYS A 250 7.39 12.48 -9.58
C LYS A 250 7.84 11.04 -9.84
N PRO A 251 8.94 10.84 -10.59
CA PRO A 251 9.56 9.52 -10.72
C PRO A 251 9.92 8.94 -9.35
N THR A 252 9.53 7.70 -9.13
CA THR A 252 9.80 6.95 -7.91
C THR A 252 11.11 6.16 -8.01
N LEU A 253 11.54 5.53 -6.92
CA LEU A 253 12.62 4.53 -6.92
C LEU A 253 12.45 3.50 -8.06
N LEU A 254 11.20 3.06 -8.30
CA LEU A 254 10.90 2.05 -9.32
C LEU A 254 11.22 2.56 -10.72
N ASP A 255 10.87 3.82 -11.01
CA ASP A 255 11.19 4.47 -12.28
C ASP A 255 12.70 4.63 -12.46
N HIS A 256 13.41 5.06 -11.42
CA HIS A 256 14.86 5.23 -11.45
C HIS A 256 15.59 3.90 -11.71
N LEU A 257 15.15 2.81 -11.05
CA LEU A 257 15.75 1.49 -11.27
C LEU A 257 15.51 0.99 -12.69
N LYS A 258 14.28 1.07 -13.18
CA LYS A 258 13.92 0.70 -14.55
C LYS A 258 14.68 1.52 -15.60
N GLN A 259 14.81 2.83 -15.40
CA GLN A 259 15.57 3.72 -16.30
C GLN A 259 17.07 3.39 -16.31
N ALA A 260 17.61 2.92 -15.19
CA ALA A 260 18.99 2.45 -15.09
C ALA A 260 19.21 1.05 -15.70
N GLY A 261 18.18 0.40 -16.22
CA GLY A 261 18.23 -0.93 -16.81
C GLY A 261 18.12 -2.08 -15.83
N GLY A 262 17.63 -1.83 -14.61
CA GLY A 262 17.29 -2.85 -13.63
C GLY A 262 15.83 -3.33 -13.79
N ASP A 263 15.51 -4.39 -13.07
CA ASP A 263 14.18 -5.00 -13.06
C ASP A 263 13.40 -4.67 -11.79
N VAL A 264 12.10 -4.44 -11.95
CA VAL A 264 11.14 -4.27 -10.85
C VAL A 264 10.05 -5.31 -10.99
N VAL A 265 10.09 -6.32 -10.14
CA VAL A 265 9.10 -7.38 -10.06
C VAL A 265 8.08 -7.02 -8.98
N SER A 266 6.87 -6.67 -9.38
CA SER A 266 5.75 -6.37 -8.48
C SER A 266 4.92 -7.62 -8.20
N ILE A 267 4.61 -7.88 -6.93
CA ILE A 267 3.79 -9.01 -6.50
C ILE A 267 2.60 -8.49 -5.68
N GLY A 268 1.41 -8.99 -5.96
CA GLY A 268 0.17 -8.51 -5.36
C GLY A 268 -0.30 -7.19 -5.97
N LYS A 269 -0.59 -6.19 -5.14
CA LYS A 269 -1.17 -4.90 -5.58
C LYS A 269 -0.15 -3.81 -5.96
N ILE A 270 1.13 -4.07 -5.86
CA ILE A 270 2.17 -3.05 -6.10
C ILE A 270 1.99 -2.37 -7.47
N ALA A 271 1.78 -3.13 -8.55
CA ALA A 271 1.60 -2.55 -9.88
C ALA A 271 0.40 -1.59 -9.94
N ASP A 272 -0.72 -1.93 -9.31
CA ASP A 272 -1.92 -1.08 -9.29
C ASP A 272 -1.70 0.20 -8.47
N ILE A 273 -0.96 0.11 -7.34
CA ILE A 273 -0.66 1.25 -6.46
C ILE A 273 0.22 2.28 -7.17
N TYR A 274 1.17 1.82 -7.99
CA TYR A 274 2.05 2.68 -8.79
C TYR A 274 1.51 2.94 -10.21
N ALA A 275 0.24 2.60 -10.47
CA ALA A 275 -0.38 2.74 -11.80
C ALA A 275 0.48 2.16 -12.93
N HIS A 276 1.14 1.04 -12.66
CA HIS A 276 2.09 0.31 -13.52
C HIS A 276 3.37 1.07 -13.91
N GLN A 277 3.60 2.28 -13.32
CA GLN A 277 4.84 3.01 -13.55
C GLN A 277 6.04 2.35 -12.88
N GLY A 278 7.18 2.36 -13.54
CA GLY A 278 8.42 1.79 -13.02
C GLY A 278 8.44 0.25 -12.94
N ILE A 279 7.34 -0.45 -13.25
CA ILE A 279 7.24 -1.91 -13.18
C ILE A 279 7.77 -2.56 -14.47
N THR A 280 8.58 -3.62 -14.34
CA THR A 280 9.04 -4.45 -15.49
C THR A 280 8.27 -5.76 -15.58
N GLN A 281 7.88 -6.33 -14.42
CA GLN A 281 7.09 -7.56 -14.35
C GLN A 281 6.04 -7.45 -13.25
N SER A 282 4.83 -7.95 -13.50
CA SER A 282 3.75 -7.99 -12.50
C SER A 282 3.25 -9.43 -12.33
N ILE A 283 3.23 -9.89 -11.08
CA ILE A 283 2.78 -11.23 -10.69
C ILE A 283 1.55 -11.08 -9.80
N LYS A 284 0.43 -11.64 -10.23
CA LYS A 284 -0.79 -11.70 -9.44
C LYS A 284 -0.75 -12.92 -8.54
N ALA A 285 -0.94 -12.71 -7.25
CA ALA A 285 -1.09 -13.77 -6.25
C ALA A 285 -2.02 -13.29 -5.14
N ASP A 286 -2.69 -14.21 -4.48
CA ASP A 286 -3.68 -13.95 -3.44
C ASP A 286 -3.36 -14.73 -2.17
N GLY A 287 -3.68 -14.14 -1.03
CA GLY A 287 -3.43 -14.71 0.29
C GLY A 287 -1.96 -14.68 0.69
N ILE A 288 -1.69 -14.70 2.00
CA ILE A 288 -0.32 -14.65 2.54
C ILE A 288 0.55 -15.77 1.95
N SER A 289 0.01 -17.00 1.83
CA SER A 289 0.75 -18.14 1.27
C SER A 289 1.11 -17.91 -0.19
N GLY A 290 0.13 -17.58 -1.03
CA GLY A 290 0.36 -17.39 -2.46
C GLY A 290 1.30 -16.22 -2.78
N LEU A 291 1.19 -15.12 -2.02
CA LEU A 291 2.10 -13.97 -2.14
C LEU A 291 3.52 -14.35 -1.73
N PHE A 292 3.68 -15.16 -0.67
CA PHE A 292 4.99 -15.62 -0.24
C PHE A 292 5.62 -16.60 -1.24
N ASP A 293 4.82 -17.56 -1.76
CA ASP A 293 5.27 -18.50 -2.79
C ASP A 293 5.73 -17.76 -4.05
N ALA A 294 4.94 -16.78 -4.52
CA ALA A 294 5.30 -15.95 -5.66
C ALA A 294 6.58 -15.14 -5.41
N THR A 295 6.80 -14.68 -4.17
CA THR A 295 8.04 -13.98 -3.78
C THR A 295 9.25 -14.90 -3.87
N LEU A 296 9.14 -16.14 -3.37
CA LEU A 296 10.22 -17.12 -3.44
C LEU A 296 10.55 -17.48 -4.89
N GLU A 297 9.53 -17.72 -5.72
CA GLU A 297 9.71 -18.03 -7.13
C GLU A 297 10.34 -16.85 -7.89
N ALA A 298 9.87 -15.64 -7.65
CA ALA A 298 10.45 -14.43 -8.23
C ALA A 298 11.94 -14.28 -7.83
N TYR A 299 12.27 -14.56 -6.57
CA TYR A 299 13.65 -14.51 -6.10
C TYR A 299 14.55 -15.53 -6.79
N ASP A 300 14.07 -16.78 -6.93
CA ASP A 300 14.84 -17.86 -7.58
C ASP A 300 15.11 -17.57 -9.08
N GLN A 301 14.26 -16.74 -9.72
CA GLN A 301 14.38 -16.33 -11.13
C GLN A 301 15.12 -14.99 -11.31
N ALA A 302 15.27 -14.20 -10.23
CA ALA A 302 15.79 -12.84 -10.28
C ALA A 302 17.24 -12.75 -10.75
N GLN A 303 17.48 -11.90 -11.72
CA GLN A 303 18.81 -11.53 -12.18
C GLN A 303 19.41 -10.42 -11.28
N PRO A 304 20.72 -10.15 -11.34
CA PRO A 304 21.31 -8.98 -10.71
C PRO A 304 20.57 -7.69 -11.11
N ASN A 305 20.52 -6.72 -10.20
CA ASN A 305 19.81 -5.44 -10.35
C ASN A 305 18.28 -5.58 -10.36
N THR A 306 17.75 -6.56 -9.62
CA THR A 306 16.31 -6.76 -9.46
C THR A 306 15.83 -6.28 -8.10
N LEU A 307 14.74 -5.52 -8.10
CA LEU A 307 13.91 -5.23 -6.93
C LEU A 307 12.65 -6.10 -7.01
N ILE A 308 12.45 -6.96 -6.02
CA ILE A 308 11.21 -7.71 -5.82
C ILE A 308 10.41 -6.98 -4.75
N PHE A 309 9.22 -6.55 -5.09
CA PHE A 309 8.37 -5.79 -4.18
C PHE A 309 7.02 -6.49 -4.00
N THR A 310 6.80 -7.07 -2.83
CA THR A 310 5.58 -7.81 -2.50
C THR A 310 4.73 -7.03 -1.50
N ASN A 311 3.46 -6.83 -1.82
CA ASN A 311 2.45 -6.29 -0.91
C ASN A 311 1.61 -7.43 -0.33
N PHE A 312 1.74 -7.67 0.98
CA PHE A 312 0.93 -8.63 1.74
C PHE A 312 -0.39 -7.98 2.17
N VAL A 313 -1.24 -7.69 1.20
CA VAL A 313 -2.48 -6.92 1.32
C VAL A 313 -3.52 -7.51 2.28
N ASP A 314 -3.44 -8.80 2.60
CA ASP A 314 -4.41 -9.46 3.48
C ASP A 314 -4.41 -8.87 4.90
N PHE A 315 -3.26 -8.38 5.38
CA PHE A 315 -3.15 -7.75 6.68
C PHE A 315 -4.09 -6.55 6.80
N ASP A 316 -4.16 -5.73 5.76
CA ASP A 316 -5.10 -4.62 5.67
C ASP A 316 -6.52 -5.08 5.33
N ALA A 317 -6.70 -5.68 4.15
CA ALA A 317 -8.01 -5.91 3.55
C ALA A 317 -8.86 -6.94 4.29
N LYS A 318 -8.24 -7.98 4.87
CA LYS A 318 -8.95 -9.07 5.57
C LYS A 318 -9.01 -8.88 7.08
N TYR A 319 -8.02 -8.20 7.67
CA TYR A 319 -7.89 -8.15 9.13
C TYR A 319 -7.93 -6.73 9.68
N GLY A 320 -7.16 -5.78 9.17
CA GLY A 320 -7.14 -4.39 9.62
C GLY A 320 -8.51 -3.72 9.51
N HIS A 321 -9.00 -3.52 8.31
CA HIS A 321 -10.32 -2.92 8.04
C HIS A 321 -11.50 -3.70 8.64
N ARG A 322 -11.36 -5.00 8.84
CA ARG A 322 -12.42 -5.86 9.43
C ARG A 322 -12.33 -6.00 10.94
N ARG A 323 -11.32 -5.35 11.54
CA ARG A 323 -11.08 -5.40 12.99
C ARG A 323 -10.93 -6.83 13.52
N ASP A 324 -10.34 -7.72 12.71
CA ASP A 324 -10.05 -9.10 13.07
C ASP A 324 -8.64 -9.25 13.68
N VAL A 325 -8.53 -8.95 14.96
CA VAL A 325 -7.28 -9.04 15.74
C VAL A 325 -6.65 -10.43 15.65
N PHE A 326 -7.47 -11.48 15.72
CA PHE A 326 -6.98 -12.85 15.80
C PHE A 326 -6.55 -13.41 14.46
N GLY A 327 -7.28 -13.07 13.38
CA GLY A 327 -6.87 -13.36 12.02
C GLY A 327 -5.57 -12.64 11.65
N TYR A 328 -5.44 -11.39 12.09
CA TYR A 328 -4.20 -10.61 11.89
C TYR A 328 -3.01 -11.30 12.58
N ALA A 329 -3.16 -11.65 13.87
CA ALA A 329 -2.13 -12.34 14.63
C ALA A 329 -1.73 -13.68 14.01
N ALA A 330 -2.70 -14.52 13.64
CA ALA A 330 -2.43 -15.82 13.02
C ALA A 330 -1.69 -15.68 11.68
N SER A 331 -2.04 -14.65 10.91
CA SER A 331 -1.38 -14.36 9.63
C SER A 331 0.05 -13.84 9.82
N LEU A 332 0.32 -13.05 10.87
CA LEU A 332 1.68 -12.64 11.22
C LEU A 332 2.53 -13.86 11.63
N GLU A 333 1.98 -14.75 12.46
CA GLU A 333 2.67 -15.98 12.86
C GLU A 333 2.96 -16.88 11.66
N TYR A 334 2.02 -17.00 10.72
CA TYR A 334 2.24 -17.75 9.48
C TYR A 334 3.32 -17.10 8.59
N PHE A 335 3.27 -15.78 8.41
CA PHE A 335 4.29 -15.05 7.66
C PHE A 335 5.68 -15.24 8.29
N ASP A 336 5.79 -15.09 9.61
CA ASP A 336 7.03 -15.26 10.36
C ASP A 336 7.63 -16.66 10.15
N GLN A 337 6.79 -17.70 10.18
CA GLN A 337 7.22 -19.10 9.97
C GLN A 337 7.78 -19.35 8.55
N ARG A 338 7.39 -18.54 7.57
CA ARG A 338 7.84 -18.65 6.18
C ARG A 338 9.20 -17.96 5.92
N LEU A 339 9.60 -16.98 6.77
CA LEU A 339 10.83 -16.21 6.57
C LEU A 339 12.10 -17.07 6.42
N PRO A 340 12.31 -18.19 7.15
CA PRO A 340 13.45 -19.04 6.96
C PRO A 340 13.55 -19.66 5.55
N GLU A 341 12.45 -19.76 4.79
CA GLU A 341 12.47 -20.28 3.44
C GLU A 341 13.17 -19.29 2.48
N LEU A 342 12.91 -18.00 2.64
CA LEU A 342 13.60 -16.94 1.90
C LEU A 342 15.06 -16.84 2.37
N ASN A 343 15.30 -16.82 3.69
CA ASN A 343 16.64 -16.68 4.25
C ASN A 343 17.63 -17.73 3.74
N LYS A 344 17.18 -18.98 3.52
CA LYS A 344 18.01 -20.06 2.98
C LYS A 344 18.42 -19.87 1.51
N ARG A 345 17.73 -18.99 0.78
CA ARG A 345 17.99 -18.72 -0.64
C ARG A 345 18.90 -17.52 -0.87
N LEU A 346 19.05 -16.65 0.17
CA LEU A 346 19.78 -15.40 0.01
C LEU A 346 21.24 -15.63 -0.40
N ASP A 347 21.67 -14.86 -1.39
CA ASP A 347 23.09 -14.72 -1.75
C ASP A 347 23.71 -13.48 -1.05
N GLN A 348 25.02 -13.27 -1.27
CA GLN A 348 25.78 -12.21 -0.61
C GLN A 348 25.40 -10.80 -1.07
N ASP A 349 24.79 -10.68 -2.24
CA ASP A 349 24.44 -9.42 -2.89
C ASP A 349 22.95 -9.09 -2.76
N THR A 350 22.27 -9.75 -1.82
CA THR A 350 20.86 -9.54 -1.54
C THR A 350 20.61 -8.94 -0.16
N ILE A 351 19.74 -7.92 -0.10
CA ILE A 351 19.13 -7.48 1.14
C ILE A 351 17.62 -7.71 1.10
N VAL A 352 17.06 -7.99 2.28
CA VAL A 352 15.62 -8.11 2.50
C VAL A 352 15.19 -6.98 3.43
N ILE A 353 14.07 -6.36 3.11
CA ILE A 353 13.46 -5.30 3.93
C ILE A 353 12.04 -5.71 4.28
N VAL A 354 11.69 -5.66 5.57
CA VAL A 354 10.31 -5.66 6.05
C VAL A 354 9.93 -4.25 6.45
N ALA A 355 8.84 -3.77 5.89
CA ALA A 355 8.24 -2.47 6.19
C ALA A 355 6.72 -2.54 6.08
N ALA A 356 6.05 -1.43 6.31
CA ALA A 356 4.63 -1.23 6.05
C ALA A 356 4.42 0.09 5.30
N ASP A 357 3.20 0.41 4.96
CA ASP A 357 2.80 1.67 4.31
C ASP A 357 2.00 2.59 5.25
N HIS A 358 1.33 2.06 6.25
CA HIS A 358 0.57 2.75 7.30
C HIS A 358 0.24 1.77 8.44
N GLY A 359 -0.54 2.20 9.42
CA GLY A 359 -1.19 1.35 10.41
C GLY A 359 -2.65 1.05 10.04
N CYS A 360 -3.23 0.02 10.61
CA CYS A 360 -4.68 -0.21 10.65
C CYS A 360 -5.02 -1.05 11.89
N ASP A 361 -4.94 -0.42 13.05
CA ASP A 361 -5.13 -1.07 14.34
C ASP A 361 -6.49 -1.79 14.42
N PRO A 362 -6.49 -3.12 14.52
CA PRO A 362 -7.74 -3.87 14.48
C PRO A 362 -8.58 -3.75 15.77
N THR A 363 -8.10 -2.99 16.75
CA THR A 363 -8.84 -2.65 17.97
C THR A 363 -9.36 -1.20 17.95
N TRP A 364 -8.96 -0.40 16.94
CA TRP A 364 -9.30 1.02 16.86
C TRP A 364 -10.76 1.22 16.44
N HIS A 365 -11.29 2.41 16.72
CA HIS A 365 -12.64 2.76 16.31
C HIS A 365 -12.76 2.92 14.77
N GLY A 366 -13.98 2.82 14.25
CA GLY A 366 -14.23 2.89 12.80
C GLY A 366 -13.60 1.73 12.04
N THR A 367 -13.30 1.95 10.77
CA THR A 367 -12.70 0.95 9.86
C THR A 367 -11.58 1.53 9.01
N ASP A 368 -11.10 2.73 9.34
CA ASP A 368 -10.08 3.45 8.59
C ASP A 368 -8.67 3.04 9.03
N HIS A 369 -7.67 3.41 8.23
CA HIS A 369 -6.27 3.29 8.57
C HIS A 369 -5.91 4.15 9.79
N THR A 370 -4.81 3.82 10.46
CA THR A 370 -4.30 4.56 11.62
C THR A 370 -2.92 5.16 11.32
N ARG A 371 -2.71 6.40 11.81
CA ARG A 371 -1.46 7.14 11.63
C ARG A 371 -0.42 6.65 12.62
N GLU A 372 0.44 5.73 12.18
CA GLU A 372 1.41 5.04 13.02
C GLU A 372 2.82 5.12 12.43
N TYR A 373 3.82 4.94 13.29
CA TYR A 373 5.14 4.50 12.86
C TYR A 373 5.06 3.13 12.22
N ILE A 374 5.93 2.89 11.23
CA ILE A 374 6.10 1.58 10.60
C ILE A 374 7.45 0.97 10.97
N PRO A 375 7.60 -0.37 10.98
CA PRO A 375 8.89 -1.02 11.16
C PRO A 375 9.79 -0.79 9.95
N PHE A 376 11.08 -0.69 10.21
CA PHE A 376 12.14 -0.78 9.22
C PHE A 376 13.13 -1.85 9.65
N LEU A 377 12.99 -3.05 9.10
CA LEU A 377 13.86 -4.19 9.37
C LEU A 377 14.61 -4.53 8.08
N LEU A 378 15.94 -4.56 8.13
CA LEU A 378 16.78 -4.80 6.97
C LEU A 378 17.86 -5.83 7.32
N TRP A 379 17.97 -6.89 6.53
CA TRP A 379 18.99 -7.91 6.72
C TRP A 379 19.51 -8.48 5.40
N GLY A 380 20.59 -9.20 5.47
CA GLY A 380 21.27 -9.91 4.38
C GLY A 380 22.56 -10.53 4.92
N LEU A 381 23.21 -11.40 4.15
CA LEU A 381 24.39 -12.13 4.64
C LEU A 381 25.57 -11.22 5.03
N ASN A 382 25.67 -10.04 4.41
CA ASN A 382 26.72 -9.05 4.67
C ASN A 382 26.27 -7.84 5.53
N ILE A 383 25.07 -7.90 6.08
CA ILE A 383 24.52 -6.81 6.91
C ILE A 383 24.89 -7.05 8.37
N GLN A 384 25.43 -6.03 9.02
CA GLN A 384 25.75 -6.08 10.44
C GLN A 384 24.57 -5.56 11.28
N PRO A 385 24.30 -6.19 12.43
CA PRO A 385 23.24 -5.74 13.33
C PRO A 385 23.46 -4.30 13.81
N GLN A 386 22.43 -3.48 13.66
CA GLN A 386 22.47 -2.08 14.10
C GLN A 386 21.08 -1.54 14.37
N PHE A 387 20.91 -0.79 15.47
CA PHE A 387 19.75 0.05 15.65
C PHE A 387 19.93 1.36 14.87
N VAL A 388 19.08 1.61 13.86
CA VAL A 388 19.16 2.80 12.99
C VAL A 388 18.24 3.93 13.47
N GLY A 389 17.58 3.76 14.60
CA GLY A 389 16.77 4.79 15.24
C GLY A 389 15.41 5.03 14.58
N CYS A 390 14.84 6.20 14.90
CA CYS A 390 13.70 6.76 14.20
C CYS A 390 14.17 7.36 12.89
N ARG A 391 13.56 6.96 11.80
CA ARG A 391 13.75 7.56 10.47
C ARG A 391 12.71 8.66 10.28
N GLU A 392 13.12 9.80 9.77
CA GLU A 392 12.27 10.99 9.67
C GLU A 392 11.18 10.87 8.58
N THR A 393 11.35 9.92 7.66
CA THR A 393 10.41 9.67 6.55
C THR A 393 10.49 8.22 6.09
N PHE A 394 9.40 7.69 5.53
CA PHE A 394 9.41 6.39 4.84
C PHE A 394 10.35 6.40 3.62
N ALA A 395 10.62 7.58 3.04
CA ALA A 395 11.54 7.74 1.92
C ALA A 395 12.99 7.31 2.22
N ASP A 396 13.36 7.22 3.51
CA ASP A 396 14.67 6.70 3.92
C ASP A 396 14.85 5.24 3.51
N ILE A 397 13.75 4.48 3.42
CA ILE A 397 13.75 3.10 2.89
C ILE A 397 14.13 3.11 1.41
N GLY A 398 13.44 3.94 0.62
CA GLY A 398 13.72 4.11 -0.80
C GLY A 398 15.14 4.59 -1.08
N GLN A 399 15.61 5.58 -0.31
CA GLN A 399 16.97 6.08 -0.43
C GLN A 399 18.02 5.03 -0.05
N THR A 400 17.73 4.20 0.96
CA THR A 400 18.60 3.07 1.34
C THR A 400 18.72 2.05 0.21
N ILE A 401 17.62 1.76 -0.47
CA ILE A 401 17.60 0.86 -1.64
C ILE A 401 18.35 1.49 -2.81
N ALA A 402 18.12 2.77 -3.10
CA ALA A 402 18.81 3.48 -4.17
C ALA A 402 20.34 3.44 -3.97
N ASP A 403 20.82 3.76 -2.76
CA ASP A 403 22.23 3.69 -2.39
C ASP A 403 22.78 2.26 -2.51
N TYR A 404 22.05 1.26 -1.97
CA TYR A 404 22.47 -0.14 -2.08
C TYR A 404 22.60 -0.58 -3.53
N MET A 405 21.70 -0.24 -4.40
CA MET A 405 21.68 -0.64 -5.81
C MET A 405 22.59 0.21 -6.70
N GLY A 406 23.21 1.28 -6.17
CA GLY A 406 24.09 2.17 -6.92
C GLY A 406 23.33 3.13 -7.85
N LEU A 407 22.09 3.46 -7.52
CA LEU A 407 21.29 4.46 -8.23
C LEU A 407 21.70 5.87 -7.82
N MET A 408 21.29 6.85 -8.61
CA MET A 408 21.34 8.26 -8.19
C MET A 408 20.50 8.46 -6.93
N PRO A 409 20.93 9.33 -6.00
CA PRO A 409 20.11 9.67 -4.84
C PRO A 409 18.72 10.16 -5.24
N LEU A 410 17.72 9.74 -4.47
CA LEU A 410 16.36 10.27 -4.58
C LEU A 410 16.31 11.70 -4.05
N GLU A 411 15.26 12.44 -4.37
CA GLU A 411 15.11 13.83 -3.88
C GLU A 411 14.83 13.89 -2.36
N VAL A 412 14.23 12.84 -1.80
CA VAL A 412 13.85 12.76 -0.39
C VAL A 412 14.35 11.45 0.19
N GLY A 413 14.74 11.51 1.46
CA GLY A 413 15.21 10.37 2.24
C GLY A 413 16.72 10.37 2.44
N ALA A 414 17.17 9.60 3.44
CA ALA A 414 18.57 9.39 3.81
C ALA A 414 18.86 7.89 3.97
N SER A 415 19.94 7.41 3.34
CA SER A 415 20.35 6.00 3.42
C SER A 415 20.87 5.65 4.81
N VAL A 416 20.53 4.46 5.31
CA VAL A 416 21.12 3.92 6.55
C VAL A 416 22.58 3.45 6.36
N PHE A 417 23.04 3.33 5.12
CA PHE A 417 24.43 2.99 4.80
C PHE A 417 25.33 4.24 4.71
N GLU A 418 24.78 5.43 4.63
CA GLU A 418 25.57 6.64 4.69
C GLU A 418 26.22 6.74 6.08
N LYS A 419 27.55 6.64 6.11
CA LYS A 419 28.30 6.99 7.31
C LYS A 419 28.03 8.46 7.60
N ASN A 420 27.52 8.76 8.81
CA ASN A 420 27.37 10.12 9.31
C ASN A 420 28.54 10.96 8.81
N LYS A 421 28.28 11.88 7.87
CA LYS A 421 29.17 12.99 7.59
C LYS A 421 29.06 13.91 8.80
N VAL A 422 29.89 13.64 9.81
CA VAL A 422 30.15 14.56 10.91
C VAL A 422 31.03 15.67 10.39
#